data_47af9603bea94df5c2a4b0e71bc5c935
#
_entry.id   47af9603bea94df5c2a4b0e71bc5c935
#
_cell.length_a   1.000
_cell.length_b   1.000
_cell.length_c   1.000
_cell.angle_alpha   90.00
_cell.angle_beta   90.00
_cell.angle_gamma   90.00
#
_symmetry.space_group_name_H-M   'P 1'
#
loop_
_entity.id
_entity.type
_entity.pdbx_description
1 polymer ?
#
loop_
_entity_poly.entity_id
_entity_poly.type
_entity_poly.pdbx_seq_one_letter_code
_entity_poly.pdbx_strand_id
1 'polypeptide(L)'
;RKAFTEGEIIEFKYVLNGNNWENLQVDFCTTEGEFINRTLTITDDNMMMDPAPCFGSCYACGDAPVTANVMFQADMSVLLSQGWDGTMNTMELRGGMNGWAAGDVFEEDFTDPTLYTFTKAITAQPGSVQEWKFKASPDEDFNNTGWETAANRTFYFWGDDIMLAPEQPVILPIGDLANDVTVEIHATWMEGTLNVNNGEPFPQAPDTMIINGSFLNCWCTW
;
A
#
# COMPACT_ATOMS: atom_id res chain seq x y z
N ARG A 1 10.25 11.25 -42.40
CA ARG A 1 9.72 12.46 -41.75
C ARG A 1 8.21 12.49 -41.92
N LYS A 2 7.46 12.79 -40.84
CA LYS A 2 6.02 13.05 -40.89
C LYS A 2 5.83 14.57 -40.82
N ALA A 3 4.98 15.13 -41.68
CA ALA A 3 4.56 16.52 -41.57
C ALA A 3 3.40 16.63 -40.59
N PHE A 4 3.39 17.67 -39.80
CA PHE A 4 2.34 18.00 -38.84
C PHE A 4 1.77 19.38 -39.20
N THR A 5 0.54 19.63 -38.75
CA THR A 5 -0.15 20.92 -38.99
C THR A 5 -0.08 21.75 -37.71
N GLU A 6 0.06 23.05 -37.81
CA GLU A 6 -0.04 23.96 -36.66
C GLU A 6 -1.39 23.78 -35.95
N GLY A 7 -1.35 23.67 -34.61
CA GLY A 7 -2.49 23.35 -33.76
C GLY A 7 -2.75 21.84 -33.60
N GLU A 8 -2.08 20.97 -34.35
CA GLU A 8 -2.19 19.51 -34.19
C GLU A 8 -1.58 19.10 -32.82
N ILE A 9 -2.30 18.26 -32.10
CA ILE A 9 -1.78 17.64 -30.87
C ILE A 9 -1.26 16.26 -31.23
N ILE A 10 0.00 16.01 -30.92
CA ILE A 10 0.61 14.70 -31.09
C ILE A 10 0.76 14.02 -29.76
N GLU A 11 0.57 12.72 -29.77
CA GLU A 11 0.80 11.86 -28.61
C GLU A 11 2.02 10.97 -28.84
N PHE A 12 2.83 10.79 -27.82
CA PHE A 12 4.03 9.97 -27.91
C PHE A 12 4.50 9.45 -26.53
N LYS A 13 5.41 8.50 -26.54
CA LYS A 13 6.15 8.04 -25.37
C LYS A 13 7.62 7.86 -25.67
N TYR A 14 8.44 8.05 -24.67
CA TYR A 14 9.83 7.63 -24.75
C TYR A 14 9.95 6.12 -24.51
N VAL A 15 10.88 5.50 -25.22
CA VAL A 15 11.21 4.08 -25.07
C VAL A 15 12.71 3.93 -24.92
N LEU A 16 13.14 3.42 -23.79
CA LEU A 16 14.55 3.16 -23.51
C LEU A 16 14.92 1.74 -23.96
N ASN A 17 16.03 1.62 -24.70
CA ASN A 17 16.55 0.35 -25.22
C ASN A 17 15.53 -0.47 -26.04
N GLY A 18 14.56 0.19 -26.67
CA GLY A 18 13.58 -0.39 -27.61
C GLY A 18 12.43 -1.18 -26.98
N ASN A 19 12.42 -1.41 -25.68
CA ASN A 19 11.39 -2.19 -25.01
C ASN A 19 10.98 -1.67 -23.62
N ASN A 20 11.70 -0.73 -23.05
CA ASN A 20 11.36 -0.14 -21.76
C ASN A 20 10.58 1.17 -22.01
N TRP A 21 9.26 1.07 -22.00
CA TRP A 21 8.36 2.22 -22.17
C TRP A 21 8.31 3.02 -20.89
N GLU A 22 8.31 4.36 -21.01
CA GLU A 22 8.09 5.20 -19.84
C GLU A 22 6.69 4.98 -19.26
N ASN A 23 6.63 5.05 -17.93
CA ASN A 23 5.37 5.05 -17.19
C ASN A 23 5.07 6.47 -16.74
N LEU A 24 4.02 7.06 -17.29
CA LEU A 24 3.59 8.44 -17.02
C LEU A 24 2.34 8.44 -16.16
N GLN A 25 2.17 9.49 -15.39
CA GLN A 25 0.93 9.82 -14.71
C GLN A 25 0.23 10.97 -15.44
N VAL A 26 -1.05 11.19 -15.15
CA VAL A 26 -1.81 12.34 -15.66
C VAL A 26 -1.17 13.62 -15.12
N ASP A 27 -0.74 14.49 -16.04
CA ASP A 27 -0.06 15.74 -15.72
C ASP A 27 -0.23 16.72 -16.89
N PHE A 28 0.28 17.96 -16.77
CA PHE A 28 0.15 19.02 -17.78
C PHE A 28 0.69 18.65 -19.17
N CYS A 29 1.59 17.68 -19.24
CA CYS A 29 2.19 17.22 -20.51
C CYS A 29 1.62 15.89 -21.00
N THR A 30 0.54 15.38 -20.43
CA THR A 30 0.03 14.04 -20.73
C THR A 30 -1.45 14.04 -21.12
N THR A 31 -1.88 12.92 -21.73
CA THR A 31 -3.30 12.60 -21.90
C THR A 31 -3.92 12.17 -20.59
N GLU A 32 -5.26 12.23 -20.51
CA GLU A 32 -6.08 11.59 -19.49
C GLU A 32 -6.60 10.22 -19.99
N GLY A 33 -6.96 9.32 -19.09
CA GLY A 33 -7.60 8.05 -19.41
C GLY A 33 -6.76 6.80 -19.19
N GLU A 34 -7.14 5.69 -19.84
CA GLU A 34 -6.50 4.38 -19.65
C GLU A 34 -5.06 4.33 -20.16
N PHE A 35 -4.75 5.05 -21.25
CA PHE A 35 -3.42 5.10 -21.83
C PHE A 35 -2.85 6.52 -21.70
N ILE A 36 -1.95 6.71 -20.75
CA ILE A 36 -1.34 8.01 -20.49
C ILE A 36 -0.12 8.18 -21.41
N ASN A 37 -0.21 9.09 -22.37
CA ASN A 37 0.84 9.43 -23.32
C ASN A 37 1.26 10.89 -23.11
N ARG A 38 2.47 11.25 -23.52
CA ARG A 38 2.86 12.66 -23.63
C ARG A 38 2.04 13.33 -24.71
N THR A 39 1.72 14.60 -24.50
CA THR A 39 1.09 15.46 -25.51
C THR A 39 2.03 16.59 -25.88
N LEU A 40 2.03 16.96 -27.14
CA LEU A 40 2.70 18.14 -27.64
C LEU A 40 1.81 18.83 -28.72
N THR A 41 1.47 20.08 -28.47
CA THR A 41 0.77 20.89 -29.47
C THR A 41 1.79 21.48 -30.42
N ILE A 42 1.60 21.30 -31.73
CA ILE A 42 2.46 21.86 -32.76
C ILE A 42 2.14 23.36 -32.92
N THR A 43 3.11 24.20 -32.62
CA THR A 43 2.94 25.68 -32.68
C THR A 43 3.86 26.35 -33.69
N ASP A 44 4.88 25.65 -34.20
CA ASP A 44 5.88 26.21 -35.09
C ASP A 44 6.55 25.11 -35.93
N ASP A 45 7.19 25.49 -37.05
CA ASP A 45 7.88 24.59 -37.97
C ASP A 45 9.17 23.96 -37.42
N ASN A 46 9.75 24.50 -36.37
CA ASN A 46 11.02 24.07 -35.78
C ASN A 46 10.94 23.94 -34.24
N MET A 47 9.89 23.31 -33.74
CA MET A 47 9.74 23.11 -32.31
C MET A 47 10.85 22.23 -31.71
N MET A 48 11.38 22.69 -30.61
CA MET A 48 12.26 21.92 -29.73
C MET A 48 11.66 21.91 -28.34
N MET A 49 11.57 20.74 -27.73
CA MET A 49 11.23 20.65 -26.31
C MET A 49 12.48 21.03 -25.51
N ASP A 50 12.52 22.26 -25.01
CA ASP A 50 13.64 22.78 -24.21
C ASP A 50 13.08 23.53 -22.99
N PRO A 51 13.41 23.08 -21.76
CA PRO A 51 14.24 21.89 -21.47
C PRO A 51 13.54 20.58 -21.85
N ALA A 52 14.33 19.58 -22.26
CA ALA A 52 13.81 18.25 -22.54
C ALA A 52 13.34 17.57 -21.25
N PRO A 53 12.11 17.04 -21.20
CA PRO A 53 11.63 16.37 -20.01
C PRO A 53 12.35 15.03 -19.79
N CYS A 54 12.47 14.65 -18.51
CA CYS A 54 13.02 13.37 -18.11
C CYS A 54 12.15 12.20 -18.53
N PHE A 55 12.77 11.04 -18.71
CA PHE A 55 12.07 9.78 -18.92
C PHE A 55 11.12 9.51 -17.73
N GLY A 56 9.83 9.33 -18.02
CA GLY A 56 8.79 9.11 -17.01
C GLY A 56 8.31 10.37 -16.27
N SER A 57 8.71 11.58 -16.70
CA SER A 57 8.34 12.84 -16.03
C SER A 57 8.01 13.94 -17.03
N CYS A 58 7.12 14.85 -16.69
CA CYS A 58 6.86 16.08 -17.42
C CYS A 58 7.94 17.16 -17.21
N TYR A 59 8.80 16.99 -16.24
CA TYR A 59 9.81 17.96 -15.81
C TYR A 59 11.18 17.67 -16.42
N ALA A 60 12.02 18.69 -16.51
CA ALA A 60 13.38 18.55 -17.00
C ALA A 60 14.27 17.69 -16.08
N CYS A 61 15.20 16.96 -16.69
CA CYS A 61 16.19 16.21 -15.93
C CYS A 61 17.14 17.13 -15.16
N GLY A 62 17.34 16.85 -13.89
CA GLY A 62 18.28 17.60 -13.07
C GLY A 62 17.69 18.85 -12.42
N ASP A 63 16.38 19.04 -12.46
CA ASP A 63 15.73 20.04 -11.64
C ASP A 63 16.08 19.83 -10.17
N ALA A 64 16.33 20.93 -9.46
CA ALA A 64 16.65 20.85 -8.04
C ALA A 64 15.49 20.22 -7.27
N PRO A 65 15.76 19.39 -6.24
CA PRO A 65 14.73 18.91 -5.38
C PRO A 65 13.93 20.08 -4.79
N VAL A 66 12.62 19.93 -4.75
CA VAL A 66 11.70 20.90 -4.13
C VAL A 66 11.09 20.29 -2.89
N THR A 67 10.60 21.15 -2.00
CA THR A 67 9.93 20.70 -0.77
C THR A 67 8.46 21.05 -0.84
N ALA A 68 7.60 20.06 -0.60
CA ALA A 68 6.16 20.24 -0.50
C ALA A 68 5.59 19.38 0.63
N ASN A 69 4.40 19.73 1.10
CA ASN A 69 3.70 19.01 2.14
C ASN A 69 2.82 17.92 1.51
N VAL A 70 2.99 16.71 1.98
CA VAL A 70 2.14 15.57 1.59
C VAL A 70 1.34 15.13 2.80
N MET A 71 0.02 15.21 2.70
CA MET A 71 -0.89 14.69 3.72
C MET A 71 -1.23 13.25 3.37
N PHE A 72 -0.87 12.35 4.27
CA PHE A 72 -1.23 10.93 4.25
C PHE A 72 -2.48 10.73 5.10
N GLN A 73 -3.35 9.83 4.67
CA GLN A 73 -4.60 9.53 5.35
C GLN A 73 -4.78 8.02 5.51
N ALA A 74 -5.15 7.59 6.71
CA ALA A 74 -5.46 6.20 7.05
C ALA A 74 -6.94 6.06 7.39
N ASP A 75 -7.66 5.23 6.66
CA ASP A 75 -9.01 4.78 7.04
C ASP A 75 -8.88 3.68 8.09
N MET A 76 -9.10 4.04 9.34
CA MET A 76 -8.96 3.16 10.50
C MET A 76 -10.24 2.39 10.84
N SER A 77 -11.30 2.53 10.06
CA SER A 77 -12.62 1.97 10.35
C SER A 77 -12.59 0.47 10.67
N VAL A 78 -11.78 -0.30 9.92
CA VAL A 78 -11.63 -1.75 10.15
C VAL A 78 -10.84 -2.02 11.44
N LEU A 79 -9.70 -1.38 11.65
CA LEU A 79 -8.90 -1.58 12.86
C LEU A 79 -9.65 -1.16 14.11
N LEU A 80 -10.40 -0.05 14.06
CA LEU A 80 -11.27 0.38 15.15
C LEU A 80 -12.35 -0.67 15.46
N SER A 81 -12.96 -1.28 14.44
CA SER A 81 -13.93 -2.37 14.63
C SER A 81 -13.30 -3.63 15.24
N GLN A 82 -11.99 -3.79 15.09
CA GLN A 82 -11.19 -4.89 15.66
C GLN A 82 -10.56 -4.54 17.02
N GLY A 83 -10.94 -3.41 17.62
CA GLY A 83 -10.49 -3.01 18.96
C GLY A 83 -9.21 -2.17 18.98
N TRP A 84 -8.87 -1.51 17.89
CA TRP A 84 -7.81 -0.50 17.90
C TRP A 84 -8.07 0.53 19.00
N ASP A 85 -7.09 0.76 19.86
CA ASP A 85 -7.13 1.77 20.91
C ASP A 85 -5.97 2.75 20.71
N GLY A 86 -6.29 3.95 20.25
CA GLY A 86 -5.30 5.01 20.00
C GLY A 86 -4.54 5.48 21.24
N THR A 87 -4.93 5.06 22.46
CA THR A 87 -4.15 5.30 23.67
C THR A 87 -3.06 4.27 23.91
N MET A 88 -3.20 3.09 23.33
CA MET A 88 -2.27 1.95 23.46
C MET A 88 -1.51 1.69 22.15
N ASN A 89 -2.17 1.90 21.02
CA ASN A 89 -1.62 1.61 19.70
C ASN A 89 -1.30 2.89 18.94
N THR A 90 -0.26 2.86 18.13
CA THR A 90 0.10 3.95 17.23
C THR A 90 0.18 3.47 15.79
N MET A 91 -0.30 4.30 14.85
CA MET A 91 -0.11 4.08 13.41
C MET A 91 0.98 5.01 12.91
N GLU A 92 1.96 4.47 12.22
CA GLU A 92 3.11 5.23 11.73
C GLU A 92 3.21 5.17 10.20
N LEU A 93 3.67 6.27 9.61
CA LEU A 93 4.14 6.35 8.25
C LEU A 93 5.58 5.84 8.17
N ARG A 94 5.81 4.86 7.32
CA ARG A 94 7.15 4.36 6.97
C ARG A 94 7.36 4.48 5.47
N GLY A 95 8.50 4.95 5.04
CA GLY A 95 8.76 5.10 3.60
C GLY A 95 10.13 5.64 3.28
N GLY A 96 10.43 5.75 1.98
CA GLY A 96 11.69 6.33 1.49
C GLY A 96 11.95 7.74 2.01
N MET A 97 10.88 8.54 2.19
CA MET A 97 10.94 9.93 2.67
C MET A 97 11.39 10.09 4.13
N ASN A 98 11.37 9.04 4.92
CA ASN A 98 11.89 9.03 6.29
C ASN A 98 12.92 7.93 6.54
N GLY A 99 13.44 7.31 5.46
CA GLY A 99 14.40 6.21 5.55
C GLY A 99 13.83 4.96 6.23
N TRP A 100 12.51 4.76 6.18
CA TRP A 100 11.78 3.68 6.85
C TRP A 100 11.89 3.71 8.38
N ALA A 101 12.27 4.87 8.94
CA ALA A 101 12.45 5.07 10.37
C ALA A 101 11.13 5.33 11.10
N ALA A 102 11.14 5.12 12.43
CA ALA A 102 10.04 5.41 13.33
C ALA A 102 9.83 6.92 13.55
N GLY A 103 8.64 7.29 14.03
CA GLY A 103 8.36 8.60 14.60
C GLY A 103 7.40 9.48 13.80
N ASP A 104 7.03 9.09 12.59
CA ASP A 104 5.99 9.79 11.82
C ASP A 104 4.62 9.15 12.15
N VAL A 105 3.96 9.64 13.20
CA VAL A 105 2.73 9.06 13.76
C VAL A 105 1.50 9.75 13.20
N PHE A 106 0.51 8.96 12.77
CA PHE A 106 -0.81 9.44 12.38
C PHE A 106 -1.61 9.82 13.62
N GLU A 107 -2.34 10.93 13.53
CA GLU A 107 -3.24 11.42 14.55
C GLU A 107 -4.70 11.33 14.08
N GLU A 108 -5.62 11.04 14.99
CA GLU A 108 -7.06 11.01 14.73
C GLU A 108 -7.52 12.37 14.22
N ASP A 109 -8.32 12.38 13.14
CA ASP A 109 -8.91 13.60 12.62
C ASP A 109 -10.01 14.11 13.55
N PHE A 110 -9.98 15.40 13.84
CA PHE A 110 -10.92 16.02 14.79
C PHE A 110 -12.39 15.91 14.37
N THR A 111 -12.65 15.77 13.08
CA THR A 111 -14.01 15.76 12.52
C THR A 111 -14.50 14.36 12.16
N ASP A 112 -13.59 13.42 11.92
CA ASP A 112 -13.87 12.03 11.58
C ASP A 112 -12.99 11.07 12.40
N PRO A 113 -13.52 10.45 13.45
CA PRO A 113 -12.74 9.56 14.31
C PRO A 113 -12.30 8.26 13.61
N THR A 114 -12.80 7.97 12.41
CA THR A 114 -12.33 6.84 11.61
C THR A 114 -11.16 7.18 10.68
N LEU A 115 -10.87 8.46 10.55
CA LEU A 115 -9.77 8.97 9.73
C LEU A 115 -8.60 9.37 10.61
N TYR A 116 -7.41 8.87 10.27
CA TYR A 116 -6.16 9.30 10.88
C TYR A 116 -5.30 9.97 9.83
N THR A 117 -4.66 11.07 10.18
CA THR A 117 -3.91 11.90 9.23
C THR A 117 -2.49 12.16 9.71
N PHE A 118 -1.57 12.32 8.77
CA PHE A 118 -0.21 12.77 9.03
C PHE A 118 0.29 13.59 7.85
N THR A 119 0.85 14.77 8.12
CA THR A 119 1.45 15.64 7.09
C THR A 119 2.96 15.65 7.21
N LYS A 120 3.63 15.32 6.11
CA LYS A 120 5.09 15.33 6.03
C LYS A 120 5.60 16.28 4.95
N ALA A 121 6.55 17.13 5.31
CA ALA A 121 7.34 17.86 4.33
C ALA A 121 8.32 16.88 3.64
N ILE A 122 8.17 16.72 2.35
CA ILE A 122 9.02 15.84 1.51
C ILE A 122 9.87 16.71 0.59
N THR A 123 11.17 16.46 0.56
CA THR A 123 12.10 17.08 -0.37
C THR A 123 12.55 16.03 -1.37
N ALA A 124 12.11 16.17 -2.60
CA ALA A 124 12.42 15.23 -3.67
C ALA A 124 12.42 15.92 -5.04
N GLN A 125 12.91 15.25 -6.05
CA GLN A 125 12.80 15.74 -7.43
C GLN A 125 11.35 15.62 -7.91
N PRO A 126 10.81 16.64 -8.60
CA PRO A 126 9.54 16.53 -9.29
C PRO A 126 9.50 15.31 -10.22
N GLY A 127 8.38 14.57 -10.20
CA GLY A 127 8.21 13.33 -10.95
C GLY A 127 8.84 12.09 -10.33
N SER A 128 9.45 12.21 -9.16
CA SER A 128 9.98 11.03 -8.45
C SER A 128 8.88 10.20 -7.80
N VAL A 129 9.07 8.88 -7.83
CA VAL A 129 8.18 7.94 -7.13
C VAL A 129 8.59 7.85 -5.67
N GLN A 130 7.63 8.01 -4.78
CA GLN A 130 7.78 7.82 -3.35
C GLN A 130 7.10 6.53 -2.92
N GLU A 131 7.80 5.70 -2.17
CA GLU A 131 7.28 4.44 -1.61
C GLU A 131 7.03 4.58 -0.12
N TRP A 132 5.92 4.00 0.36
CA TRP A 132 5.55 4.04 1.76
C TRP A 132 4.67 2.88 2.20
N LYS A 133 4.52 2.70 3.50
CA LYS A 133 3.66 1.72 4.16
C LYS A 133 3.14 2.24 5.48
N PHE A 134 2.07 1.62 5.94
CA PHE A 134 1.65 1.69 7.33
C PHE A 134 2.44 0.73 8.22
N LYS A 135 2.68 1.15 9.46
CA LYS A 135 3.20 0.31 10.53
C LYS A 135 2.46 0.61 11.83
N ALA A 136 1.88 -0.42 12.43
CA ALA A 136 1.30 -0.35 13.77
C ALA A 136 2.34 -0.66 14.85
N SER A 137 2.17 -0.10 16.02
CA SER A 137 2.97 -0.36 17.22
C SER A 137 2.04 -0.45 18.45
N PRO A 138 2.38 -1.22 19.50
CA PRO A 138 3.63 -1.98 19.66
C PRO A 138 3.65 -3.24 18.76
N ASP A 139 4.86 -3.73 18.46
CA ASP A 139 5.09 -4.84 17.52
C ASP A 139 4.42 -6.15 17.95
N GLU A 140 4.33 -6.40 19.26
CA GLU A 140 3.77 -7.60 19.87
C GLU A 140 2.26 -7.74 19.70
N ASP A 141 1.56 -6.64 19.45
CA ASP A 141 0.10 -6.64 19.30
C ASP A 141 -0.35 -6.97 17.88
N PHE A 142 0.58 -7.01 16.92
CA PHE A 142 0.26 -7.15 15.50
C PHE A 142 1.08 -8.22 14.79
N ASN A 143 0.43 -8.95 13.89
CA ASN A 143 1.12 -9.86 12.98
C ASN A 143 2.15 -9.11 12.15
N ASN A 144 3.17 -9.81 11.67
CA ASN A 144 4.26 -9.23 10.88
C ASN A 144 4.96 -8.05 11.61
N THR A 145 5.03 -8.10 12.95
CA THR A 145 5.60 -7.02 13.79
C THR A 145 5.01 -5.64 13.48
N GLY A 146 3.70 -5.60 13.20
CA GLY A 146 2.95 -4.38 12.90
C GLY A 146 3.09 -3.84 11.48
N TRP A 147 3.94 -4.41 10.63
CA TRP A 147 4.00 -4.01 9.24
C TRP A 147 2.78 -4.51 8.47
N GLU A 148 2.20 -3.64 7.65
CA GLU A 148 1.15 -4.08 6.74
C GLU A 148 1.65 -5.14 5.76
N THR A 149 0.78 -6.09 5.41
CA THR A 149 1.11 -7.21 4.53
C THR A 149 1.01 -6.87 3.04
N ALA A 150 0.35 -5.76 2.70
CA ALA A 150 0.28 -5.27 1.33
C ALA A 150 1.67 -4.91 0.76
N ALA A 151 1.77 -4.80 -0.56
CA ALA A 151 2.95 -4.23 -1.23
C ALA A 151 3.18 -2.77 -0.80
N ASN A 152 4.39 -2.24 -1.02
CA ASN A 152 4.61 -0.81 -0.79
C ASN A 152 3.62 0.00 -1.62
N ARG A 153 3.02 1.00 -0.98
CA ARG A 153 2.20 2.01 -1.66
C ARG A 153 3.12 2.98 -2.37
N THR A 154 2.64 3.56 -3.44
CA THR A 154 3.43 4.53 -4.21
C THR A 154 2.59 5.75 -4.56
N PHE A 155 3.26 6.89 -4.64
CA PHE A 155 2.71 8.08 -5.30
C PHE A 155 3.82 8.84 -6.02
N TYR A 156 3.43 9.69 -6.97
CA TYR A 156 4.36 10.56 -7.67
C TYR A 156 4.40 11.91 -6.99
N PHE A 157 5.60 12.36 -6.65
CA PHE A 157 5.84 13.66 -6.04
C PHE A 157 6.13 14.70 -7.13
N TRP A 158 5.26 15.69 -7.28
CA TRP A 158 5.41 16.72 -8.31
C TRP A 158 5.91 18.05 -7.78
N GLY A 159 6.04 18.18 -6.47
CA GLY A 159 6.56 19.39 -5.82
C GLY A 159 5.47 20.35 -5.35
N ASP A 160 4.21 20.00 -5.50
CA ASP A 160 3.07 20.72 -4.95
C ASP A 160 2.59 20.07 -3.63
N ASP A 161 1.95 20.87 -2.77
CA ASP A 161 1.26 20.35 -1.60
C ASP A 161 0.09 19.47 -2.06
N ILE A 162 0.04 18.22 -1.60
CA ILE A 162 -0.98 17.25 -1.98
C ILE A 162 -1.59 16.56 -0.77
N MET A 163 -2.84 16.16 -0.92
CA MET A 163 -3.55 15.28 -0.01
C MET A 163 -3.80 13.96 -0.74
N LEU A 164 -3.21 12.87 -0.23
CA LEU A 164 -3.49 11.53 -0.76
C LEU A 164 -4.86 11.08 -0.27
N ALA A 165 -5.56 10.28 -1.10
CA ALA A 165 -6.81 9.68 -0.68
C ALA A 165 -6.64 8.80 0.57
N PRO A 166 -7.68 8.66 1.42
CA PRO A 166 -7.63 7.73 2.53
C PRO A 166 -7.36 6.30 2.06
N GLU A 167 -6.42 5.65 2.71
CA GLU A 167 -6.01 4.29 2.43
C GLU A 167 -6.23 3.41 3.65
N GLN A 168 -6.78 2.22 3.45
CA GLN A 168 -7.00 1.28 4.55
C GLN A 168 -5.71 0.52 4.87
N PRO A 169 -5.20 0.57 6.13
CA PRO A 169 -4.07 -0.25 6.55
C PRO A 169 -4.39 -1.75 6.49
N VAL A 170 -3.55 -2.54 5.83
CA VAL A 170 -3.69 -4.01 5.76
C VAL A 170 -2.83 -4.64 6.86
N ILE A 171 -3.25 -4.44 8.10
CA ILE A 171 -2.58 -4.89 9.31
C ILE A 171 -3.53 -5.82 10.09
N LEU A 172 -2.99 -6.92 10.61
CA LEU A 172 -3.75 -7.89 11.37
C LEU A 172 -3.28 -7.88 12.83
N PRO A 173 -4.16 -7.58 13.78
CA PRO A 173 -3.87 -7.75 15.20
C PRO A 173 -3.51 -9.21 15.54
N ILE A 174 -2.67 -9.42 16.56
CA ILE A 174 -2.42 -10.72 17.14
C ILE A 174 -3.50 -10.98 18.19
N GLY A 175 -4.34 -11.97 17.91
CA GLY A 175 -5.50 -12.23 18.75
C GLY A 175 -6.68 -11.33 18.40
N ASP A 176 -7.76 -11.56 19.09
CA ASP A 176 -8.98 -10.80 18.90
C ASP A 176 -8.95 -9.56 19.78
N LEU A 177 -8.79 -8.40 19.19
CA LEU A 177 -8.83 -7.14 19.93
C LEU A 177 -10.26 -6.76 20.35
N ALA A 178 -11.29 -7.34 19.74
CA ALA A 178 -12.67 -6.93 20.02
C ALA A 178 -13.74 -8.02 19.94
N ASN A 179 -13.51 -9.14 19.32
CA ASN A 179 -14.54 -10.16 19.15
C ASN A 179 -13.95 -11.57 19.22
N ASP A 180 -14.21 -12.26 20.32
CA ASP A 180 -14.04 -13.70 20.39
C ASP A 180 -14.95 -14.36 19.34
N VAL A 181 -14.41 -14.73 18.21
CA VAL A 181 -15.10 -15.56 17.24
C VAL A 181 -15.06 -17.00 17.77
N THR A 182 -16.14 -17.44 18.38
CA THR A 182 -16.27 -18.83 18.77
C THR A 182 -16.50 -19.66 17.51
N VAL A 183 -15.48 -20.44 17.13
CA VAL A 183 -15.61 -21.46 16.09
C VAL A 183 -15.94 -22.78 16.76
N GLU A 184 -17.17 -23.25 16.59
CA GLU A 184 -17.56 -24.57 17.09
C GLU A 184 -17.28 -25.61 16.00
N ILE A 185 -16.34 -26.52 16.28
CA ILE A 185 -15.96 -27.59 15.33
C ILE A 185 -16.59 -28.87 15.83
N HIS A 186 -17.58 -29.34 15.07
CA HIS A 186 -18.22 -30.62 15.33
C HIS A 186 -17.49 -31.74 14.56
N ALA A 187 -16.96 -32.70 15.28
CA ALA A 187 -16.39 -33.90 14.71
C ALA A 187 -17.18 -35.12 15.19
N THR A 188 -17.64 -35.94 14.28
CA THR A 188 -18.31 -37.19 14.57
C THR A 188 -17.56 -38.36 13.96
N TRP A 189 -17.36 -39.42 14.71
CA TRP A 189 -16.90 -40.69 14.21
C TRP A 189 -17.86 -41.81 14.66
N MET A 190 -17.96 -42.85 13.87
CA MET A 190 -18.70 -44.04 14.24
C MET A 190 -17.77 -44.99 14.98
N GLU A 191 -18.30 -45.58 16.06
CA GLU A 191 -17.62 -46.64 16.77
C GLU A 191 -17.22 -47.79 15.81
N GLY A 192 -15.98 -48.25 15.92
CA GLY A 192 -15.43 -49.30 15.08
C GLY A 192 -14.86 -48.81 13.72
N THR A 193 -14.89 -47.50 13.43
CA THR A 193 -14.17 -46.93 12.29
C THR A 193 -12.66 -47.15 12.50
N LEU A 194 -11.98 -47.67 11.46
CA LEU A 194 -10.54 -47.92 11.56
C LEU A 194 -9.74 -46.63 11.30
N ASN A 195 -8.71 -46.44 12.09
CA ASN A 195 -7.72 -45.40 11.85
C ASN A 195 -6.91 -45.74 10.60
N VAL A 196 -6.88 -44.85 9.64
CA VAL A 196 -6.21 -45.05 8.34
C VAL A 196 -4.69 -45.24 8.45
N ASN A 197 -4.07 -44.83 9.55
CA ASN A 197 -2.63 -44.90 9.71
C ASN A 197 -2.15 -46.22 10.33
N ASN A 198 -2.93 -46.85 11.21
CA ASN A 198 -2.54 -48.07 11.92
C ASN A 198 -3.55 -49.23 11.84
N GLY A 199 -4.72 -48.98 11.21
CA GLY A 199 -5.76 -50.01 11.09
C GLY A 199 -6.49 -50.40 12.35
N GLU A 200 -6.21 -49.70 13.49
CA GLU A 200 -6.87 -49.95 14.76
C GLU A 200 -8.22 -49.22 14.83
N PRO A 201 -9.23 -49.79 15.50
CA PRO A 201 -10.47 -49.10 15.73
C PRO A 201 -10.26 -47.80 16.52
N PHE A 202 -10.98 -46.75 16.16
CA PHE A 202 -11.04 -45.57 17.03
C PHE A 202 -11.57 -45.98 18.39
N PRO A 203 -10.89 -45.53 19.45
CA PRO A 203 -11.26 -45.90 20.82
C PRO A 203 -12.63 -45.35 21.20
N GLN A 204 -13.27 -45.97 22.18
CA GLN A 204 -14.52 -45.48 22.76
C GLN A 204 -14.24 -44.39 23.80
N ALA A 205 -15.22 -43.50 24.00
CA ALA A 205 -15.10 -42.51 25.07
C ALA A 205 -14.57 -43.18 26.37
N PRO A 206 -13.61 -42.56 27.10
CA PRO A 206 -13.40 -41.11 27.18
C PRO A 206 -12.16 -40.58 26.45
N ASP A 207 -11.82 -41.11 25.32
CA ASP A 207 -10.62 -40.67 24.62
C ASP A 207 -10.74 -39.25 24.09
N THR A 208 -9.63 -38.56 24.03
CA THR A 208 -9.57 -37.15 23.67
C THR A 208 -9.28 -36.98 22.17
N MET A 209 -10.16 -36.27 21.48
CA MET A 209 -9.86 -35.78 20.13
C MET A 209 -9.14 -34.46 20.24
N ILE A 210 -8.00 -34.36 19.60
CA ILE A 210 -7.21 -33.11 19.55
C ILE A 210 -7.40 -32.50 18.15
N ILE A 211 -7.75 -31.21 18.13
CA ILE A 211 -7.73 -30.42 16.90
C ILE A 211 -6.41 -29.69 16.85
N ASN A 212 -5.70 -29.82 15.73
CA ASN A 212 -4.44 -29.14 15.50
C ASN A 212 -4.51 -28.35 14.19
N GLY A 213 -3.97 -27.14 14.16
CA GLY A 213 -4.05 -26.30 12.97
C GLY A 213 -3.35 -24.95 13.12
N SER A 214 -3.21 -24.24 12.01
CA SER A 214 -2.56 -22.93 11.96
C SER A 214 -3.23 -21.85 12.80
N PHE A 215 -4.53 -22.00 13.11
CA PHE A 215 -5.29 -21.11 13.99
C PHE A 215 -4.86 -21.18 15.47
N LEU A 216 -4.00 -22.13 15.85
CA LEU A 216 -3.38 -22.23 17.17
C LEU A 216 -1.97 -21.63 17.22
N ASN A 217 -1.60 -20.83 16.22
CA ASN A 217 -0.25 -20.26 16.01
C ASN A 217 0.87 -21.31 15.84
N CYS A 218 0.59 -22.59 15.99
CA CYS A 218 1.55 -23.66 15.70
C CYS A 218 0.84 -25.00 15.46
N TRP A 219 1.51 -25.91 14.76
CA TRP A 219 1.16 -27.33 14.66
C TRP A 219 1.81 -28.15 15.80
N CYS A 220 1.92 -27.58 17.01
CA CYS A 220 2.87 -28.03 18.01
C CYS A 220 2.28 -28.85 19.17
N THR A 221 0.98 -29.08 19.21
CA THR A 221 0.33 -29.96 20.20
C THR A 221 -0.06 -31.29 19.56
N TRP A 222 0.68 -32.32 19.89
CA TRP A 222 0.39 -33.74 19.53
C TRP A 222 0.06 -34.50 20.76
#